data_e7b3443f2785987dd03039b13bc8e557
#
_entry.id   e7b3443f2785987dd03039b13bc8e557
#
_cell.length_a   1.000
_cell.length_b   1.000
_cell.length_c   1.000
_cell.angle_alpha   90.00
_cell.angle_beta   90.00
_cell.angle_gamma   90.00
#
_symmetry.space_group_name_H-M   'P 1'
#
loop_
_entity.id
_entity.type
_entity.pdbx_description
1 polymer ?
#
loop_
_entity_poly.entity_id
_entity_poly.type
_entity_poly.pdbx_seq_one_letter_code
_entity_poly.pdbx_strand_id
1 'polypeptide(L)'
;MATSKAENEVSVINVVVKAVRVYSTGDNVRYRVQFDSPFQGYAKDMNGDYNLTEIDYIDFVPSVLIAQCLNIVEGLDILYTKKKEAGLRSNGVTGFGAAELQAVLRNAKMQLERKHFSAGEEYVTSDGEVRTHEHDGYSTSIVDIRVTERVQTKLDDMLDKMLEI
;
A
#
# COMPACT_ATOMS: atom_id res chain seq x y z
N MET A 1 6.89 -28.91 -15.90
CA MET A 1 5.48 -28.68 -15.64
C MET A 1 5.22 -27.25 -15.27
N ALA A 2 4.35 -26.63 -16.00
CA ALA A 2 4.04 -25.21 -15.84
C ALA A 2 3.39 -24.87 -14.50
N THR A 3 2.74 -25.83 -13.85
CA THR A 3 1.99 -25.60 -12.63
C THR A 3 2.84 -25.27 -11.41
N SER A 4 4.07 -25.79 -11.35
CA SER A 4 4.92 -25.54 -10.19
C SER A 4 5.49 -24.12 -10.16
N LYS A 5 5.53 -23.45 -11.30
CA LYS A 5 6.08 -22.08 -11.38
C LYS A 5 5.13 -21.01 -10.84
N ALA A 6 3.83 -21.25 -10.94
CA ALA A 6 2.83 -20.30 -10.50
C ALA A 6 2.82 -20.12 -8.97
N GLU A 7 3.22 -21.13 -8.23
CA GLU A 7 3.17 -21.12 -6.76
C GLU A 7 4.12 -20.12 -6.13
N ASN A 8 5.27 -19.84 -6.77
CA ASN A 8 6.26 -18.92 -6.24
C ASN A 8 6.55 -17.76 -7.20
N GLU A 9 5.65 -17.57 -8.15
CA GLU A 9 5.85 -16.50 -9.14
C GLU A 9 5.64 -15.14 -8.51
N VAL A 10 6.58 -14.25 -8.78
CA VAL A 10 6.51 -12.85 -8.37
C VAL A 10 6.22 -12.03 -9.61
N SER A 11 5.13 -11.26 -9.55
CA SER A 11 4.74 -10.35 -10.63
C SER A 11 5.03 -8.93 -10.22
N VAL A 12 5.66 -8.16 -11.10
CA VAL A 12 5.93 -6.74 -10.90
C VAL A 12 4.96 -5.94 -11.77
N ILE A 13 4.23 -5.03 -11.15
CA ILE A 13 3.17 -4.27 -11.79
C ILE A 13 3.40 -2.79 -11.58
N ASN A 14 3.34 -2.02 -12.66
CA ASN A 14 3.46 -0.56 -12.61
C ASN A 14 2.08 0.06 -12.80
N VAL A 15 1.70 0.93 -11.87
CA VAL A 15 0.40 1.58 -11.87
C VAL A 15 0.54 3.05 -11.56
N VAL A 16 -0.49 3.83 -11.93
CA VAL A 16 -0.60 5.24 -11.55
C VAL A 16 -1.77 5.36 -10.59
N VAL A 17 -1.56 6.02 -9.48
CA VAL A 17 -2.58 6.18 -8.44
C VAL A 17 -3.56 7.29 -8.84
N LYS A 18 -4.83 6.96 -8.87
CA LYS A 18 -5.90 7.92 -9.10
C LYS A 18 -6.34 8.59 -7.80
N ALA A 19 -6.57 7.80 -6.76
CA ALA A 19 -7.08 8.31 -5.49
C ALA A 19 -6.80 7.32 -4.37
N VAL A 20 -6.78 7.84 -3.14
CA VAL A 20 -6.79 7.02 -1.92
C VAL A 20 -8.09 7.36 -1.17
N ARG A 21 -8.87 6.36 -0.85
CA ARG A 21 -10.15 6.54 -0.16
C ARG A 21 -10.20 5.72 1.12
N VAL A 22 -10.97 6.18 2.08
CA VAL A 22 -11.22 5.45 3.33
C VAL A 22 -12.49 4.63 3.18
N TYR A 23 -12.42 3.36 3.54
CA TYR A 23 -13.61 2.52 3.68
C TYR A 23 -13.59 1.92 5.08
N SER A 24 -14.73 1.96 5.75
CA SER A 24 -14.84 1.32 7.04
C SER A 24 -16.07 0.42 7.07
N THR A 25 -15.91 -0.76 7.65
CA THR A 25 -16.96 -1.74 7.84
C THR A 25 -16.86 -2.22 9.29
N GLY A 26 -17.77 -1.73 10.14
CA GLY A 26 -17.68 -1.98 11.57
C GLY A 26 -16.37 -1.42 12.12
N ASP A 27 -15.57 -2.28 12.74
CA ASP A 27 -14.28 -1.89 13.32
C ASP A 27 -13.12 -1.96 12.32
N ASN A 28 -13.41 -2.41 11.09
CA ASN A 28 -12.38 -2.54 10.07
C ASN A 28 -12.28 -1.29 9.22
N VAL A 29 -11.09 -0.69 9.18
CA VAL A 29 -10.81 0.46 8.33
C VAL A 29 -9.81 0.02 7.27
N ARG A 30 -10.09 0.38 6.02
CA ARG A 30 -9.22 0.10 4.87
C ARG A 30 -8.99 1.39 4.10
N TYR A 31 -7.76 1.55 3.62
CA TYR A 31 -7.42 2.60 2.66
C TYR A 31 -7.40 1.96 1.29
N ARG A 32 -8.31 2.41 0.44
CA ARG A 32 -8.40 1.90 -0.93
C ARG A 32 -7.57 2.76 -1.85
N VAL A 33 -6.53 2.16 -2.41
CA VAL A 33 -5.70 2.80 -3.42
C VAL A 33 -6.27 2.45 -4.78
N GLN A 34 -6.89 3.45 -5.43
CA GLN A 34 -7.48 3.29 -6.76
C GLN A 34 -6.47 3.68 -7.82
N PHE A 35 -6.44 2.91 -8.90
CA PHE A 35 -5.50 3.11 -10.00
C PHE A 35 -6.18 3.78 -11.18
N ASP A 36 -5.40 4.54 -11.94
CA ASP A 36 -5.89 5.28 -13.10
C ASP A 36 -6.33 4.33 -14.22
N SER A 37 -5.63 3.20 -14.36
CA SER A 37 -5.98 2.13 -15.30
C SER A 37 -5.89 0.79 -14.60
N PRO A 38 -6.80 -0.14 -14.90
CA PRO A 38 -6.75 -1.47 -14.29
C PRO A 38 -5.58 -2.28 -14.83
N PHE A 39 -5.16 -3.27 -14.04
CA PHE A 39 -4.18 -4.26 -14.49
C PHE A 39 -4.79 -5.64 -14.36
N GLN A 40 -4.25 -6.59 -15.13
CA GLN A 40 -4.69 -7.98 -15.07
C GLN A 40 -4.06 -8.69 -13.88
N GLY A 41 -4.90 -9.29 -13.07
CA GLY A 41 -4.45 -10.04 -11.90
C GLY A 41 -5.48 -11.08 -11.49
N TYR A 42 -5.10 -11.97 -10.60
CA TYR A 42 -6.01 -12.98 -10.09
C TYR A 42 -6.71 -12.50 -8.83
N ALA A 43 -8.03 -12.64 -8.81
CA ALA A 43 -8.84 -12.32 -7.65
C ALA A 43 -9.81 -13.46 -7.36
N LYS A 44 -10.14 -13.63 -6.09
CA LYS A 44 -11.05 -14.68 -5.64
C LYS A 44 -12.48 -14.32 -6.01
N ASP A 45 -13.19 -15.25 -6.61
CA ASP A 45 -14.61 -15.09 -6.91
C ASP A 45 -15.48 -15.54 -5.73
N MET A 46 -16.81 -15.52 -5.93
CA MET A 46 -17.77 -15.88 -4.89
C MET A 46 -17.66 -17.37 -4.48
N ASN A 47 -17.13 -18.22 -5.35
CA ASN A 47 -16.95 -19.64 -5.08
C ASN A 47 -15.60 -19.95 -4.41
N GLY A 48 -14.75 -18.93 -4.24
CA GLY A 48 -13.43 -19.09 -3.65
C GLY A 48 -12.34 -19.44 -4.65
N ASP A 49 -12.65 -19.47 -5.95
CA ASP A 49 -11.69 -19.76 -7.00
C ASP A 49 -11.01 -18.50 -7.48
N TYR A 50 -9.72 -18.57 -7.79
CA TYR A 50 -8.99 -17.45 -8.36
C TYR A 50 -9.17 -17.39 -9.87
N ASN A 51 -9.63 -16.25 -10.34
CA ASN A 51 -9.82 -16.00 -11.76
C ASN A 51 -9.09 -14.75 -12.20
N LEU A 52 -8.55 -14.77 -13.41
CA LEU A 52 -7.91 -13.62 -13.99
C LEU A 52 -8.97 -12.54 -14.25
N THR A 53 -8.75 -11.36 -13.71
CA THR A 53 -9.70 -10.25 -13.81
C THR A 53 -8.96 -8.93 -13.82
N GLU A 54 -9.70 -7.88 -14.14
CA GLU A 54 -9.15 -6.51 -14.07
C GLU A 54 -9.22 -6.01 -12.65
N ILE A 55 -8.08 -5.53 -12.14
CA ILE A 55 -7.95 -4.98 -10.80
C ILE A 55 -7.68 -3.50 -10.93
N ASP A 56 -8.57 -2.66 -10.40
CA ASP A 56 -8.45 -1.21 -10.46
C ASP A 56 -8.23 -0.57 -9.10
N TYR A 57 -8.18 -1.35 -8.04
CA TYR A 57 -7.84 -0.88 -6.71
C TYR A 57 -7.27 -2.01 -5.85
N ILE A 58 -6.56 -1.62 -4.79
CA ILE A 58 -6.12 -2.55 -3.74
C ILE A 58 -6.40 -1.89 -2.39
N ASP A 59 -6.95 -2.67 -1.48
CA ASP A 59 -7.22 -2.22 -0.12
C ASP A 59 -6.03 -2.54 0.79
N PHE A 60 -5.61 -1.55 1.57
CA PHE A 60 -4.52 -1.71 2.53
C PHE A 60 -5.01 -1.38 3.94
N VAL A 61 -4.46 -2.05 4.91
CA VAL A 61 -4.58 -1.62 6.30
C VAL A 61 -3.88 -0.26 6.42
N PRO A 62 -4.50 0.75 7.07
CA PRO A 62 -3.92 2.09 7.12
C PRO A 62 -2.48 2.14 7.60
N SER A 63 -2.17 1.42 8.68
CA SER A 63 -0.81 1.38 9.23
C SER A 63 0.21 0.82 8.24
N VAL A 64 -0.19 -0.17 7.45
CA VAL A 64 0.70 -0.78 6.45
C VAL A 64 0.97 0.21 5.31
N LEU A 65 -0.08 0.86 4.78
CA LEU A 65 0.09 1.83 3.70
C LEU A 65 0.95 3.01 4.14
N ILE A 66 0.68 3.55 5.33
CA ILE A 66 1.46 4.66 5.88
C ILE A 66 2.92 4.25 6.04
N ALA A 67 3.18 3.09 6.63
CA ALA A 67 4.55 2.61 6.83
C ALA A 67 5.31 2.46 5.51
N GLN A 68 4.66 1.92 4.49
CA GLN A 68 5.29 1.77 3.18
C GLN A 68 5.58 3.12 2.53
N CYS A 69 4.67 4.07 2.64
CA CYS A 69 4.89 5.42 2.13
C CYS A 69 6.03 6.14 2.85
N LEU A 70 6.10 6.00 4.17
CA LEU A 70 7.16 6.60 4.98
C LEU A 70 8.54 6.06 4.63
N ASN A 71 8.60 4.79 4.24
CA ASN A 71 9.87 4.16 3.89
C ASN A 71 10.35 4.50 2.48
N ILE A 72 9.44 4.92 1.61
CA ILE A 72 9.74 5.07 0.17
C ILE A 72 9.73 6.53 -0.28
N VAL A 73 8.76 7.32 0.19
CA VAL A 73 8.63 8.72 -0.24
C VAL A 73 9.58 9.60 0.56
N GLU A 74 10.50 10.23 -0.14
CA GLU A 74 11.54 11.06 0.47
C GLU A 74 10.94 12.24 1.24
N GLY A 75 11.37 12.39 2.48
CA GLY A 75 10.94 13.48 3.35
C GLY A 75 9.62 13.24 4.08
N LEU A 76 8.85 12.26 3.68
CA LEU A 76 7.54 12.02 4.28
C LEU A 76 7.62 11.56 5.73
N ASP A 77 8.65 10.81 6.10
CA ASP A 77 8.88 10.35 7.45
C ASP A 77 9.10 11.50 8.43
N ILE A 78 9.81 12.53 8.02
CA ILE A 78 10.07 13.72 8.85
C ILE A 78 8.76 14.47 9.08
N LEU A 79 7.98 14.66 8.02
CA LEU A 79 6.66 15.30 8.15
C LEU A 79 5.73 14.53 9.07
N TYR A 80 5.71 13.22 8.94
CA TYR A 80 4.90 12.36 9.79
C TYR A 80 5.31 12.53 11.27
N THR A 81 6.59 12.48 11.54
CA THR A 81 7.11 12.64 12.90
C THR A 81 6.75 14.00 13.49
N LYS A 82 6.91 15.06 12.72
CA LYS A 82 6.57 16.41 13.19
C LYS A 82 5.07 16.58 13.46
N LYS A 83 4.24 16.05 12.59
CA LYS A 83 2.79 16.06 12.80
C LYS A 83 2.39 15.25 14.03
N LYS A 84 3.02 14.11 14.23
CA LYS A 84 2.77 13.27 15.39
C LYS A 84 3.16 13.97 16.69
N GLU A 85 4.30 14.63 16.71
CA GLU A 85 4.76 15.41 17.87
C GLU A 85 3.80 16.56 18.20
N ALA A 86 3.19 17.16 17.18
CA ALA A 86 2.19 18.21 17.34
C ALA A 86 0.82 17.68 17.77
N GLY A 87 0.63 16.36 17.86
CA GLY A 87 -0.63 15.77 18.26
C GLY A 87 -1.70 15.75 17.19
N LEU A 88 -1.33 15.94 15.92
CA LEU A 88 -2.28 15.93 14.82
C LEU A 88 -2.73 14.50 14.51
N ARG A 89 -4.02 14.31 14.34
CA ARG A 89 -4.63 13.00 14.06
C ARG A 89 -5.52 13.04 12.83
N SER A 90 -5.60 11.88 12.17
CA SER A 90 -6.48 11.72 11.04
C SER A 90 -6.94 10.25 10.97
N ASN A 91 -8.26 10.03 10.93
CA ASN A 91 -8.87 8.70 10.83
C ASN A 91 -8.35 7.70 11.89
N GLY A 92 -8.18 8.14 13.12
CA GLY A 92 -7.68 7.30 14.21
C GLY A 92 -6.19 7.02 14.17
N VAL A 93 -5.49 7.49 13.15
CA VAL A 93 -4.04 7.36 13.02
C VAL A 93 -3.41 8.73 13.29
N THR A 94 -2.39 8.77 14.13
CA THR A 94 -1.66 10.00 14.41
C THR A 94 -0.78 10.37 13.22
N GLY A 95 -0.89 11.61 12.74
CA GLY A 95 -0.06 12.15 11.68
C GLY A 95 -0.75 12.24 10.33
N PHE A 96 -0.95 11.14 9.64
CA PHE A 96 -1.54 11.13 8.30
C PHE A 96 -2.81 10.30 8.22
N GLY A 97 -3.79 10.80 7.47
CA GLY A 97 -4.98 10.06 7.10
C GLY A 97 -5.10 9.94 5.58
N ALA A 98 -6.26 9.49 5.14
CA ALA A 98 -6.50 9.25 3.71
C ALA A 98 -6.38 10.52 2.88
N ALA A 99 -6.84 11.66 3.39
CA ALA A 99 -6.77 12.93 2.66
C ALA A 99 -5.32 13.35 2.39
N GLU A 100 -4.45 13.23 3.39
CA GLU A 100 -3.04 13.57 3.24
C GLU A 100 -2.34 12.61 2.28
N LEU A 101 -2.63 11.32 2.41
CA LEU A 101 -2.07 10.32 1.50
C LEU A 101 -2.58 10.52 0.07
N GLN A 102 -3.86 10.88 -0.09
CA GLN A 102 -4.39 11.20 -1.42
C GLN A 102 -3.64 12.36 -2.05
N ALA A 103 -3.36 13.41 -1.29
CA ALA A 103 -2.62 14.56 -1.79
C ALA A 103 -1.21 14.18 -2.25
N VAL A 104 -0.55 13.30 -1.50
CA VAL A 104 0.81 12.85 -1.81
C VAL A 104 0.83 11.87 -2.97
N LEU A 105 -0.10 10.91 -2.97
CA LEU A 105 -0.07 9.79 -3.91
C LEU A 105 -0.82 10.03 -5.20
N ARG A 106 -1.63 11.08 -5.29
CA ARG A 106 -2.38 11.35 -6.51
C ARG A 106 -1.44 11.54 -7.70
N ASN A 107 -1.68 10.78 -8.75
CA ASN A 107 -0.84 10.70 -9.95
C ASN A 107 0.56 10.14 -9.71
N ALA A 108 0.85 9.63 -8.52
CA ALA A 108 2.12 8.97 -8.25
C ALA A 108 2.23 7.69 -9.07
N LYS A 109 3.44 7.39 -9.51
CA LYS A 109 3.76 6.11 -10.14
C LYS A 109 4.14 5.14 -9.05
N MET A 110 3.45 4.02 -9.00
CA MET A 110 3.64 3.02 -7.97
C MET A 110 4.04 1.70 -8.61
N GLN A 111 5.04 1.06 -8.05
CA GLN A 111 5.44 -0.27 -8.46
C GLN A 111 5.02 -1.24 -7.38
N LEU A 112 4.26 -2.25 -7.79
CA LEU A 112 3.74 -3.28 -6.88
C LEU A 112 4.44 -4.60 -7.18
N GLU A 113 4.70 -5.34 -6.13
CA GLU A 113 5.16 -6.72 -6.22
C GLU A 113 4.09 -7.62 -5.64
N ARG A 114 3.58 -8.55 -6.45
CA ARG A 114 2.60 -9.53 -6.01
C ARG A 114 3.24 -10.91 -6.03
N LYS A 115 3.14 -11.59 -4.90
CA LYS A 115 3.66 -12.93 -4.74
C LYS A 115 2.51 -13.87 -4.44
N HIS A 116 2.44 -14.96 -5.20
CA HIS A 116 1.49 -16.04 -4.95
C HIS A 116 2.00 -16.92 -3.80
N PHE A 117 1.10 -17.34 -2.94
CA PHE A 117 1.39 -18.36 -1.93
C PHE A 117 0.31 -19.43 -1.98
N SER A 118 0.70 -20.65 -1.61
CA SER A 118 -0.20 -21.81 -1.59
C SER A 118 -0.59 -22.17 -0.17
N ALA A 119 -1.76 -22.79 -0.02
CA ALA A 119 -2.15 -23.38 1.25
C ALA A 119 -1.07 -24.38 1.70
N GLY A 120 -0.71 -24.33 2.97
CA GLY A 120 0.34 -25.18 3.54
C GLY A 120 1.73 -24.57 3.53
N GLU A 121 1.96 -23.47 2.82
CA GLU A 121 3.24 -22.76 2.88
C GLU A 121 3.40 -22.06 4.23
N GLU A 122 4.60 -22.17 4.79
CA GLU A 122 4.92 -21.48 6.03
C GLU A 122 5.34 -20.04 5.78
N TYR A 123 5.05 -19.17 6.75
CA TYR A 123 5.51 -17.79 6.74
C TYR A 123 5.82 -17.35 8.17
N VAL A 124 6.64 -16.32 8.31
CA VAL A 124 7.04 -15.79 9.60
C VAL A 124 6.36 -14.45 9.83
N THR A 125 5.68 -14.30 10.96
CA THR A 125 5.02 -13.07 11.34
C THR A 125 6.04 -12.03 11.84
N SER A 126 5.60 -10.79 12.02
CA SER A 126 6.48 -9.71 12.48
C SER A 126 7.05 -9.96 13.88
N ASP A 127 6.38 -10.77 14.70
CA ASP A 127 6.86 -11.13 16.04
C ASP A 127 7.73 -12.40 16.04
N GLY A 128 8.06 -12.94 14.86
CA GLY A 128 8.94 -14.10 14.71
C GLY A 128 8.23 -15.47 14.80
N GLU A 129 6.92 -15.46 14.92
CA GLU A 129 6.14 -16.71 14.98
C GLU A 129 6.00 -17.33 13.61
N VAL A 130 6.19 -18.65 13.52
CA VAL A 130 6.00 -19.39 12.27
C VAL A 130 4.54 -19.84 12.18
N ARG A 131 3.90 -19.49 11.09
CA ARG A 131 2.51 -19.89 10.80
C ARG A 131 2.41 -20.47 9.41
N THR A 132 1.27 -21.11 9.13
CA THR A 132 1.00 -21.75 7.86
C THR A 132 -0.20 -21.08 7.20
N HIS A 133 -0.10 -20.81 5.89
CA HIS A 133 -1.23 -20.30 5.12
C HIS A 133 -2.34 -21.35 5.06
N GLU A 134 -3.55 -20.94 5.40
CA GLU A 134 -4.72 -21.83 5.36
C GLU A 134 -5.28 -21.96 3.95
N HIS A 135 -5.09 -20.94 3.12
CA HIS A 135 -5.65 -20.85 1.77
C HIS A 135 -4.61 -20.32 0.80
N ASP A 136 -4.82 -20.62 -0.48
CA ASP A 136 -4.07 -20.00 -1.55
C ASP A 136 -4.38 -18.51 -1.57
N GLY A 137 -3.41 -17.69 -1.96
CA GLY A 137 -3.62 -16.26 -2.03
C GLY A 137 -2.46 -15.50 -2.64
N TYR A 138 -2.57 -14.19 -2.56
CA TYR A 138 -1.53 -13.28 -3.04
C TYR A 138 -1.21 -12.28 -1.94
N SER A 139 0.07 -12.01 -1.77
CA SER A 139 0.52 -10.87 -0.97
C SER A 139 0.97 -9.77 -1.92
N THR A 140 0.67 -8.53 -1.58
CA THR A 140 1.03 -7.38 -2.41
C THR A 140 1.83 -6.41 -1.56
N SER A 141 3.00 -6.03 -2.07
CA SER A 141 3.86 -5.05 -1.43
C SER A 141 4.12 -3.90 -2.39
N ILE A 142 4.23 -2.70 -1.85
CA ILE A 142 4.64 -1.54 -2.64
C ILE A 142 6.16 -1.49 -2.55
N VAL A 143 6.84 -1.59 -3.69
CA VAL A 143 8.30 -1.61 -3.72
C VAL A 143 8.90 -0.29 -4.18
N ASP A 144 8.11 0.55 -4.85
CA ASP A 144 8.56 1.88 -5.25
C ASP A 144 7.36 2.81 -5.36
N ILE A 145 7.56 4.07 -4.98
CA ILE A 145 6.57 5.14 -5.16
C ILE A 145 7.33 6.37 -5.63
N ARG A 146 6.93 6.88 -6.78
CA ARG A 146 7.48 8.12 -7.32
C ARG A 146 6.38 9.16 -7.39
N VAL A 147 6.44 10.11 -6.49
CA VAL A 147 5.49 11.24 -6.46
C VAL A 147 5.84 12.23 -7.57
N THR A 148 4.89 13.09 -7.93
CA THR A 148 5.13 14.11 -8.95
C THR A 148 6.16 15.13 -8.43
N GLU A 149 6.86 15.78 -9.35
CA GLU A 149 7.82 16.84 -8.98
C GLU A 149 7.17 17.94 -8.15
N ARG A 150 5.94 18.29 -8.48
CA ARG A 150 5.19 19.31 -7.74
C ARG A 150 4.97 18.89 -6.29
N VAL A 151 4.63 17.62 -6.07
CA VAL A 151 4.43 17.09 -4.72
C VAL A 151 5.77 17.05 -3.98
N GLN A 152 6.83 16.60 -4.63
CA GLN A 152 8.16 16.55 -4.02
C GLN A 152 8.64 17.94 -3.62
N THR A 153 8.46 18.93 -4.48
CA THR A 153 8.81 20.31 -4.16
C THR A 153 8.02 20.84 -2.95
N LYS A 154 6.73 20.54 -2.90
CA LYS A 154 5.89 20.89 -1.75
C LYS A 154 6.39 20.27 -0.46
N LEU A 155 6.74 18.99 -0.50
CA LEU A 155 7.28 18.29 0.66
C LEU A 155 8.59 18.92 1.12
N ASP A 156 9.48 19.22 0.17
CA ASP A 156 10.77 19.84 0.45
C ASP A 156 10.60 21.23 1.07
N ASP A 157 9.68 22.03 0.54
CA ASP A 157 9.38 23.36 1.07
C ASP A 157 8.83 23.30 2.50
N MET A 158 7.94 22.34 2.76
CA MET A 158 7.39 22.14 4.09
C MET A 158 8.47 21.72 5.09
N LEU A 159 9.38 20.85 4.66
CA LEU A 159 10.50 20.42 5.49
C LEU A 159 11.43 21.58 5.83
N ASP A 160 11.77 22.40 4.84
CA ASP A 160 12.63 23.57 5.05
C ASP A 160 12.03 24.51 6.09
N LYS A 161 10.74 24.74 6.03
CA LYS A 161 10.03 25.58 7.01
C LYS A 161 10.06 24.97 8.40
N MET A 162 9.91 23.66 8.50
CA MET A 162 9.95 22.95 9.78
C MET A 162 11.34 22.95 10.40
N LEU A 163 12.37 22.89 9.58
CA LEU A 163 13.76 22.80 10.03
C LEU A 163 14.40 24.15 10.34
N GLU A 164 13.77 25.26 9.94
CA GLU A 164 14.26 26.62 10.22
C GLU A 164 14.08 27.08 11.67
N ILE A 165 13.36 26.31 12.45
CA ILE A 165 13.02 26.69 13.82
C ILE A 165 14.06 26.20 14.80
#